data_b59fcba0ea21a10332ff1e55e7994609
#
_entry.id   b59fcba0ea21a10332ff1e55e7994609
#
_cell.length_a   1.000
_cell.length_b   1.000
_cell.length_c   1.000
_cell.angle_alpha   90.00
_cell.angle_beta   90.00
_cell.angle_gamma   90.00
#
_symmetry.space_group_name_H-M   'P 1'
#
loop_
_entity.id
_entity.type
_entity.pdbx_description
1 polymer ?
#
loop_
_entity_poly.entity_id
_entity_poly.type
_entity_poly.pdbx_seq_one_letter_code
_entity_poly.pdbx_strand_id
1 'polypeptide(L)'
;MRSYLDLLDHVLTHGDRKEDRTGTGTLSVFGAQTRFDLADGFPLLTTKKLHTRSIIHELLWFLRGETNVRSLQENGVTIWDEWAAASGDLGPVYGQQWRSWAAPGGQSIDQLADLIALLKSSPHSRRLVVSAWNPADVPRMALPPCHCLFQFYVGAGNRLSCQLYQRSADLFLGVPFNIASYALLTHMVAQVTGHVPGEFIHTFGDLHLYLNHVDQARLQLTRAPRPRPHLHLNPAITDLFSFQFSDISIENYDPAPAIKAPIAV
;
A
#
# COMPACT_ATOMS: atom_id res chain seq x y z
N MET A 1 6.01 2.68 -15.27
CA MET A 1 5.55 1.41 -14.64
C MET A 1 6.27 0.17 -15.20
N ARG A 2 7.40 0.35 -15.91
CA ARG A 2 8.18 -0.77 -16.44
C ARG A 2 8.70 -1.66 -15.32
N SER A 3 9.24 -1.06 -14.24
CA SER A 3 9.79 -1.80 -13.09
C SER A 3 8.82 -2.82 -12.45
N TYR A 4 7.51 -2.55 -12.46
CA TYR A 4 6.52 -3.54 -12.02
C TYR A 4 6.41 -4.72 -13.02
N LEU A 5 6.43 -4.45 -14.33
CA LEU A 5 6.38 -5.51 -15.34
C LEU A 5 7.65 -6.37 -15.29
N ASP A 6 8.80 -5.75 -15.04
CA ASP A 6 10.07 -6.46 -14.88
C ASP A 6 10.04 -7.41 -13.68
N LEU A 7 9.40 -7.00 -12.55
CA LEU A 7 9.13 -7.90 -11.41
C LEU A 7 8.19 -9.05 -11.79
N LEU A 8 7.13 -8.75 -12.54
CA LEU A 8 6.16 -9.76 -12.96
C LEU A 8 6.81 -10.82 -13.87
N ASP A 9 7.61 -10.38 -14.84
CA ASP A 9 8.39 -11.27 -15.71
C ASP A 9 9.44 -12.06 -14.92
N HIS A 10 10.12 -11.42 -13.97
CA HIS A 10 11.11 -12.07 -13.11
C HIS A 10 10.51 -13.21 -12.30
N VAL A 11 9.35 -12.99 -11.64
CA VAL A 11 8.68 -14.04 -10.87
C VAL A 11 8.16 -15.18 -11.76
N LEU A 12 7.62 -14.85 -12.95
CA LEU A 12 7.18 -15.87 -13.90
C LEU A 12 8.33 -16.75 -14.40
N THR A 13 9.53 -16.18 -14.55
CA THR A 13 10.67 -16.86 -15.16
C THR A 13 11.56 -17.57 -14.13
N HIS A 14 11.71 -17.00 -12.93
CA HIS A 14 12.67 -17.44 -11.92
C HIS A 14 12.02 -17.86 -10.59
N GLY A 15 10.70 -17.72 -10.46
CA GLY A 15 10.00 -18.06 -9.21
C GLY A 15 10.02 -19.56 -8.92
N ASP A 16 10.36 -19.91 -7.69
CA ASP A 16 10.22 -21.25 -7.18
C ASP A 16 8.73 -21.61 -7.01
N ARG A 17 8.35 -22.80 -7.46
CA ARG A 17 7.00 -23.31 -7.24
C ARG A 17 6.86 -23.74 -5.78
N LYS A 18 5.84 -23.22 -5.10
CA LYS A 18 5.52 -23.55 -3.71
C LYS A 18 4.04 -23.87 -3.53
N GLU A 19 3.77 -24.76 -2.61
CA GLU A 19 2.42 -24.89 -2.03
C GLU A 19 2.19 -23.71 -1.06
N ASP A 20 0.94 -23.31 -0.93
CA ASP A 20 0.54 -22.24 -0.02
C ASP A 20 -0.68 -22.63 0.80
N ARG A 21 -1.03 -21.81 1.81
CA ARG A 21 -2.15 -22.03 2.71
C ARG A 21 -3.51 -22.18 1.98
N THR A 22 -3.66 -21.53 0.83
CA THR A 22 -4.92 -21.56 0.05
C THR A 22 -5.06 -22.81 -0.81
N GLY A 23 -4.01 -23.62 -0.95
CA GLY A 23 -3.97 -24.77 -1.85
C GLY A 23 -3.88 -24.41 -3.34
N THR A 24 -3.81 -23.13 -3.70
CA THR A 24 -3.70 -22.68 -5.09
C THR A 24 -2.29 -22.93 -5.64
N GLY A 25 -1.27 -22.81 -4.79
CA GLY A 25 0.13 -22.80 -5.16
C GLY A 25 0.60 -21.46 -5.75
N THR A 26 1.89 -21.22 -5.68
CA THR A 26 2.52 -19.98 -6.13
C THR A 26 3.82 -20.21 -6.87
N LEU A 27 4.21 -19.24 -7.71
CA LEU A 27 5.59 -18.97 -8.10
C LEU A 27 6.11 -17.85 -7.20
N SER A 28 7.25 -18.02 -6.53
CA SER A 28 7.73 -17.08 -5.51
C SER A 28 9.22 -16.83 -5.66
N VAL A 29 9.63 -15.57 -5.44
CA VAL A 29 11.02 -15.17 -5.21
C VAL A 29 11.14 -14.54 -3.82
N PHE A 30 12.27 -14.72 -3.15
CA PHE A 30 12.51 -14.14 -1.84
C PHE A 30 13.50 -12.99 -1.94
N GLY A 31 13.08 -11.80 -1.49
CA GLY A 31 13.90 -10.60 -1.52
C GLY A 31 13.93 -9.94 -2.89
N ALA A 32 13.08 -8.93 -3.08
CA ALA A 32 13.06 -8.08 -4.27
C ALA A 32 12.81 -6.63 -3.88
N GLN A 33 13.14 -5.69 -4.77
CA GLN A 33 12.86 -4.27 -4.55
C GLN A 33 12.54 -3.57 -5.87
N THR A 34 11.64 -2.61 -5.82
CA THR A 34 11.36 -1.70 -6.94
C THR A 34 11.25 -0.27 -6.47
N ARG A 35 11.49 0.70 -7.38
CA ARG A 35 11.48 2.13 -7.08
C ARG A 35 10.63 2.89 -8.09
N PHE A 36 9.98 3.95 -7.59
CA PHE A 36 9.15 4.85 -8.38
C PHE A 36 9.49 6.28 -8.00
N ASP A 37 10.13 7.05 -8.89
CA ASP A 37 10.24 8.50 -8.71
C ASP A 37 8.84 9.11 -8.87
N LEU A 38 8.39 9.83 -7.84
CA LEU A 38 7.06 10.42 -7.80
C LEU A 38 6.98 11.71 -8.63
N ALA A 39 8.13 12.27 -9.02
CA ALA A 39 8.18 13.37 -9.98
C ALA A 39 7.78 12.95 -11.40
N ASP A 40 7.91 11.65 -11.75
CA ASP A 40 7.50 11.10 -13.05
C ASP A 40 5.98 10.91 -13.18
N GLY A 41 5.19 11.35 -12.23
CA GLY A 41 3.76 11.14 -12.11
C GLY A 41 3.38 10.02 -11.14
N PHE A 42 2.09 9.91 -10.86
CA PHE A 42 1.57 8.98 -9.88
C PHE A 42 1.71 7.52 -10.35
N PRO A 43 2.34 6.62 -9.56
CA PRO A 43 2.66 5.26 -10.01
C PRO A 43 1.45 4.32 -9.93
N LEU A 44 0.41 4.64 -10.70
CA LEU A 44 -0.77 3.81 -10.90
C LEU A 44 -0.62 3.00 -12.20
N LEU A 45 -0.84 1.69 -12.14
CA LEU A 45 -0.69 0.82 -13.31
C LEU A 45 -1.60 1.22 -14.46
N THR A 46 -1.04 1.31 -15.67
CA THR A 46 -1.77 1.57 -16.90
C THR A 46 -1.92 0.33 -17.79
N THR A 47 -1.22 -0.75 -17.50
CA THR A 47 -1.32 -2.02 -18.24
C THR A 47 -2.54 -2.85 -17.85
N LYS A 48 -3.20 -2.52 -16.73
CA LYS A 48 -4.56 -2.95 -16.37
C LYS A 48 -5.21 -1.88 -15.52
N LYS A 49 -6.53 -1.72 -15.67
CA LYS A 49 -7.31 -0.77 -14.85
C LYS A 49 -7.38 -1.26 -13.40
N LEU A 50 -7.06 -0.37 -12.46
CA LEU A 50 -7.22 -0.58 -11.02
C LEU A 50 -8.46 0.15 -10.50
N HIS A 51 -9.02 -0.33 -9.38
CA HIS A 51 -10.16 0.30 -8.72
C HIS A 51 -9.65 1.37 -7.74
N THR A 52 -9.40 2.58 -8.26
CA THR A 52 -8.81 3.70 -7.51
C THR A 52 -9.63 4.11 -6.29
N ARG A 53 -10.97 3.98 -6.36
CA ARG A 53 -11.85 4.25 -5.24
C ARG A 53 -11.51 3.39 -4.03
N SER A 54 -11.29 2.08 -4.22
CA SER A 54 -10.90 1.18 -3.12
C SER A 54 -9.55 1.57 -2.52
N ILE A 55 -8.56 1.90 -3.35
CA ILE A 55 -7.21 2.30 -2.89
C ILE A 55 -7.30 3.53 -1.99
N ILE A 56 -8.05 4.56 -2.41
CA ILE A 56 -8.16 5.82 -1.66
C ILE A 56 -8.92 5.58 -0.35
N HIS A 57 -10.08 4.91 -0.39
CA HIS A 57 -10.89 4.67 0.81
C HIS A 57 -10.17 3.79 1.82
N GLU A 58 -9.42 2.75 1.38
CA GLU A 58 -8.65 1.89 2.25
C GLU A 58 -7.56 2.69 2.98
N LEU A 59 -6.79 3.53 2.27
CA LEU A 59 -5.78 4.35 2.91
C LEU A 59 -6.40 5.32 3.92
N LEU A 60 -7.49 6.01 3.57
CA LEU A 60 -8.19 6.91 4.48
C LEU A 60 -8.74 6.16 5.71
N TRP A 61 -9.20 4.92 5.54
CA TRP A 61 -9.65 4.04 6.61
C TRP A 61 -8.50 3.68 7.56
N PHE A 62 -7.32 3.34 7.06
CA PHE A 62 -6.13 3.15 7.89
C PHE A 62 -5.75 4.43 8.65
N LEU A 63 -5.78 5.59 7.98
CA LEU A 63 -5.43 6.87 8.59
C LEU A 63 -6.39 7.30 9.71
N ARG A 64 -7.65 6.87 9.66
CA ARG A 64 -8.63 7.08 10.73
C ARG A 64 -8.49 6.10 11.90
N GLY A 65 -7.62 5.09 11.78
CA GLY A 65 -7.44 4.07 12.83
C GLY A 65 -8.55 3.03 12.87
N GLU A 66 -9.36 2.96 11.83
CA GLU A 66 -10.52 2.05 11.76
C GLU A 66 -10.07 0.60 11.52
N THR A 67 -10.87 -0.35 12.05
CA THR A 67 -10.67 -1.79 11.92
C THR A 67 -11.94 -2.53 11.51
N ASN A 68 -13.07 -1.82 11.39
CA ASN A 68 -14.34 -2.38 10.98
C ASN A 68 -14.65 -2.03 9.52
N VAL A 69 -15.08 -3.01 8.73
CA VAL A 69 -15.29 -2.86 7.27
C VAL A 69 -16.54 -2.04 6.90
N ARG A 70 -17.41 -1.73 7.86
CA ARG A 70 -18.70 -1.06 7.55
C ARG A 70 -18.52 0.26 6.82
N SER A 71 -17.58 1.09 7.27
CA SER A 71 -17.30 2.38 6.61
C SER A 71 -16.74 2.21 5.19
N LEU A 72 -16.02 1.12 4.92
CA LEU A 72 -15.61 0.76 3.56
C LEU A 72 -16.81 0.32 2.72
N GLN A 73 -17.68 -0.54 3.26
CA GLN A 73 -18.88 -1.04 2.57
C GLN A 73 -19.87 0.11 2.23
N GLU A 74 -20.07 1.07 3.14
CA GLU A 74 -20.87 2.28 2.91
C GLU A 74 -20.36 3.11 1.73
N ASN A 75 -19.06 2.98 1.42
CA ASN A 75 -18.39 3.61 0.29
C ASN A 75 -18.25 2.69 -0.93
N GLY A 76 -18.91 1.52 -0.94
CA GLY A 76 -18.87 0.55 -2.03
C GLY A 76 -17.52 -0.16 -2.19
N VAL A 77 -16.76 -0.29 -1.11
CA VAL A 77 -15.46 -0.96 -1.03
C VAL A 77 -15.60 -2.25 -0.24
N THR A 78 -15.32 -3.38 -0.89
CA THR A 78 -15.55 -4.75 -0.37
C THR A 78 -14.29 -5.59 -0.27
N ILE A 79 -13.11 -4.97 -0.45
CA ILE A 79 -11.82 -5.67 -0.54
C ILE A 79 -11.38 -6.36 0.76
N TRP A 80 -12.08 -6.15 1.87
CA TRP A 80 -11.82 -6.75 3.17
C TRP A 80 -12.93 -7.69 3.66
N ASP A 81 -14.05 -7.80 2.91
CA ASP A 81 -15.24 -8.53 3.35
C ASP A 81 -14.98 -10.01 3.65
N GLU A 82 -14.09 -10.64 2.89
CA GLU A 82 -13.80 -12.08 3.03
C GLU A 82 -13.09 -12.44 4.34
N TRP A 83 -12.45 -11.45 4.99
CA TRP A 83 -11.76 -11.66 6.28
C TRP A 83 -12.54 -11.13 7.47
N ALA A 84 -13.60 -10.35 7.23
CA ALA A 84 -14.33 -9.69 8.30
C ALA A 84 -15.22 -10.69 9.07
N ALA A 85 -15.26 -10.56 10.39
CA ALA A 85 -16.25 -11.23 11.21
C ALA A 85 -17.67 -10.78 10.82
N ALA A 86 -18.72 -11.50 11.27
CA ALA A 86 -20.11 -11.12 11.02
C ALA A 86 -20.45 -9.72 11.55
N SER A 87 -19.73 -9.22 12.55
CA SER A 87 -19.82 -7.85 13.06
C SER A 87 -19.17 -6.80 12.15
N GLY A 88 -18.41 -7.24 11.14
CA GLY A 88 -17.57 -6.39 10.30
C GLY A 88 -16.18 -6.11 10.89
N ASP A 89 -15.85 -6.67 12.06
CA ASP A 89 -14.56 -6.42 12.71
C ASP A 89 -13.44 -7.30 12.14
N LEU A 90 -12.25 -6.73 12.03
CA LEU A 90 -11.03 -7.38 11.56
C LEU A 90 -10.00 -7.58 12.68
N GLY A 91 -10.32 -7.16 13.91
CA GLY A 91 -9.35 -7.09 15.00
C GLY A 91 -8.35 -5.94 14.82
N PRO A 92 -7.25 -5.93 15.59
CA PRO A 92 -6.32 -4.79 15.66
C PRO A 92 -5.39 -4.71 14.44
N VAL A 93 -5.95 -4.63 13.22
CA VAL A 93 -5.21 -4.53 11.96
C VAL A 93 -4.59 -3.13 11.75
N TYR A 94 -4.03 -2.86 10.61
CA TYR A 94 -3.23 -1.66 10.22
C TYR A 94 -3.63 -0.35 10.88
N GLY A 95 -4.89 0.06 10.81
CA GLY A 95 -5.36 1.33 11.36
C GLY A 95 -5.14 1.42 12.86
N GLN A 96 -5.49 0.37 13.61
CA GLN A 96 -5.24 0.27 15.04
C GLN A 96 -3.75 0.37 15.36
N GLN A 97 -2.89 -0.35 14.64
CA GLN A 97 -1.46 -0.34 14.92
C GLN A 97 -0.82 1.01 14.61
N TRP A 98 -1.24 1.67 13.54
CA TRP A 98 -0.70 2.98 13.15
C TRP A 98 -1.13 4.11 14.07
N ARG A 99 -2.38 4.08 14.56
CA ARG A 99 -3.02 5.20 15.27
C ARG A 99 -3.20 4.98 16.77
N SER A 100 -3.17 3.75 17.23
CA SER A 100 -3.44 3.41 18.63
C SER A 100 -2.72 2.13 19.04
N TRP A 101 -1.40 2.09 18.85
CA TRP A 101 -0.57 0.96 19.28
C TRP A 101 -0.63 0.83 20.81
N ALA A 102 -1.03 -0.34 21.29
CA ALA A 102 -1.13 -0.61 22.73
C ALA A 102 0.25 -0.59 23.40
N ALA A 103 0.41 0.24 24.41
CA ALA A 103 1.64 0.36 25.21
C ALA A 103 1.39 -0.11 26.66
N PRO A 104 2.47 -0.46 27.42
CA PRO A 104 2.37 -0.81 28.82
C PRO A 104 1.66 0.28 29.63
N GLY A 105 0.87 -0.13 30.63
CA GLY A 105 0.13 0.80 31.49
C GLY A 105 -1.16 1.35 30.89
N GLY A 106 -1.68 0.74 29.80
CA GLY A 106 -2.95 1.13 29.18
C GLY A 106 -2.87 2.40 28.33
N GLN A 107 -1.68 2.88 28.03
CA GLN A 107 -1.45 3.98 27.09
C GLN A 107 -1.53 3.49 25.64
N SER A 108 -1.78 4.43 24.72
CA SER A 108 -1.67 4.16 23.31
C SER A 108 -0.67 5.11 22.64
N ILE A 109 -0.01 4.64 21.58
CA ILE A 109 0.93 5.40 20.79
C ILE A 109 0.31 5.63 19.41
N ASP A 110 0.18 6.89 19.01
CA ASP A 110 -0.18 7.28 17.65
C ASP A 110 1.09 7.45 16.82
N GLN A 111 1.54 6.36 16.17
CA GLN A 111 2.78 6.37 15.40
C GLN A 111 2.76 7.38 14.25
N LEU A 112 1.60 7.61 13.62
CA LEU A 112 1.49 8.57 12.50
C LEU A 112 1.54 10.02 12.99
N ALA A 113 0.87 10.33 14.10
CA ALA A 113 0.96 11.68 14.70
C ALA A 113 2.40 11.99 15.13
N ASP A 114 3.07 11.04 15.78
CA ASP A 114 4.47 11.16 16.18
C ASP A 114 5.40 11.31 14.98
N LEU A 115 5.16 10.55 13.90
CA LEU A 115 5.89 10.66 12.63
C LEU A 115 5.78 12.06 12.03
N ILE A 116 4.57 12.63 11.95
CA ILE A 116 4.32 13.96 11.39
C ILE A 116 5.01 15.03 12.26
N ALA A 117 4.90 14.93 13.58
CA ALA A 117 5.58 15.84 14.50
C ALA A 117 7.11 15.76 14.35
N LEU A 118 7.65 14.55 14.22
CA LEU A 118 9.08 14.32 14.05
C LEU A 118 9.59 14.81 12.69
N LEU A 119 8.83 14.62 11.60
CA LEU A 119 9.17 15.16 10.27
C LEU A 119 9.25 16.69 10.29
N LYS A 120 8.35 17.37 11.01
CA LYS A 120 8.34 18.84 11.14
C LYS A 120 9.48 19.36 11.99
N SER A 121 9.85 18.66 13.07
CA SER A 121 10.86 19.11 14.04
C SER A 121 12.27 18.63 13.73
N SER A 122 12.40 17.45 13.13
CA SER A 122 13.69 16.76 12.90
C SER A 122 13.64 15.93 11.62
N PRO A 123 13.52 16.55 10.42
CA PRO A 123 13.27 15.84 9.16
C PRO A 123 14.37 14.83 8.77
N HIS A 124 15.60 15.00 9.32
CA HIS A 124 16.72 14.07 9.07
C HIS A 124 16.82 12.94 10.09
N SER A 125 15.81 12.76 10.94
CA SER A 125 15.76 11.65 11.90
C SER A 125 15.75 10.31 11.17
N ARG A 126 16.50 9.32 11.69
CA ARG A 126 16.49 7.94 11.20
C ARG A 126 15.39 7.09 11.86
N ARG A 127 14.54 7.71 12.69
CA ARG A 127 13.44 7.08 13.44
C ARG A 127 12.07 7.37 12.84
N LEU A 128 12.01 7.81 11.59
CA LEU A 128 10.77 8.07 10.84
C LEU A 128 10.16 6.75 10.38
N VAL A 129 9.80 5.86 11.32
CA VAL A 129 9.34 4.49 11.10
C VAL A 129 7.94 4.31 11.69
N VAL A 130 7.07 3.63 10.95
CA VAL A 130 5.75 3.16 11.41
C VAL A 130 5.67 1.65 11.21
N SER A 131 5.28 0.91 12.25
CA SER A 131 5.14 -0.55 12.22
C SER A 131 3.68 -0.96 12.37
N ALA A 132 3.24 -1.91 11.54
CA ALA A 132 1.97 -2.61 11.73
C ALA A 132 2.17 -4.00 12.35
N TRP A 133 3.40 -4.52 12.33
CA TRP A 133 3.71 -5.85 12.84
C TRP A 133 3.89 -5.81 14.36
N ASN A 134 2.84 -6.20 15.07
CA ASN A 134 2.82 -6.30 16.53
C ASN A 134 2.65 -7.78 16.92
N PRO A 135 3.71 -8.49 17.36
CA PRO A 135 3.63 -9.92 17.70
C PRO A 135 2.59 -10.25 18.76
N ALA A 136 2.29 -9.31 19.69
CA ALA A 136 1.28 -9.51 20.73
C ALA A 136 -0.15 -9.46 20.17
N ASP A 137 -0.37 -8.75 19.07
CA ASP A 137 -1.69 -8.56 18.46
C ASP A 137 -1.95 -9.46 17.25
N VAL A 138 -0.91 -9.95 16.57
CA VAL A 138 -1.03 -10.81 15.38
C VAL A 138 -2.04 -11.96 15.57
N PRO A 139 -2.10 -12.67 16.70
CA PRO A 139 -3.08 -13.75 16.88
C PRO A 139 -4.55 -13.28 16.96
N ARG A 140 -4.79 -11.98 17.15
CA ARG A 140 -6.12 -11.37 17.21
C ARG A 140 -6.57 -10.72 15.92
N MET A 141 -5.70 -10.65 14.91
CA MET A 141 -5.98 -10.05 13.62
C MET A 141 -6.62 -11.07 12.68
N ALA A 142 -7.68 -10.68 11.99
CA ALA A 142 -8.29 -11.51 10.94
C ALA A 142 -7.28 -11.85 9.82
N LEU A 143 -6.37 -10.92 9.53
CA LEU A 143 -5.26 -11.11 8.60
C LEU A 143 -4.00 -10.43 9.15
N PRO A 144 -2.93 -11.19 9.45
CA PRO A 144 -1.64 -10.63 9.84
C PRO A 144 -1.08 -9.67 8.80
N PRO A 145 -0.53 -8.50 9.20
CA PRO A 145 -0.11 -7.47 8.26
C PRO A 145 0.89 -7.97 7.23
N CYS A 146 0.58 -7.81 5.96
CA CYS A 146 1.50 -8.04 4.85
C CYS A 146 2.52 -6.89 4.75
N HIS A 147 2.05 -5.64 4.82
CA HIS A 147 2.91 -4.45 4.93
C HIS A 147 3.32 -4.28 6.40
N CYS A 148 4.54 -4.77 6.72
CA CYS A 148 4.98 -4.87 8.12
C CYS A 148 5.39 -3.53 8.70
N LEU A 149 6.14 -2.74 7.93
CA LEU A 149 6.63 -1.42 8.33
C LEU A 149 6.95 -0.57 7.12
N PHE A 150 6.93 0.74 7.33
CA PHE A 150 7.45 1.70 6.38
C PHE A 150 8.27 2.77 7.07
N GLN A 151 9.20 3.35 6.32
CA GLN A 151 10.10 4.39 6.79
C GLN A 151 10.14 5.55 5.82
N PHE A 152 10.14 6.78 6.35
CA PHE A 152 10.37 7.98 5.58
C PHE A 152 11.82 8.45 5.67
N TYR A 153 12.23 9.14 4.61
CA TYR A 153 13.56 9.74 4.49
C TYR A 153 13.46 11.06 3.73
N VAL A 154 14.05 12.12 4.30
CA VAL A 154 14.17 13.42 3.63
C VAL A 154 15.56 13.53 3.03
N GLY A 155 15.63 13.58 1.70
CA GLY A 155 16.86 13.69 0.91
C GLY A 155 17.15 15.11 0.44
N ALA A 156 18.12 15.22 -0.47
CA ALA A 156 18.48 16.48 -1.10
C ALA A 156 17.26 17.14 -1.78
N GLY A 157 17.22 18.46 -1.79
CA GLY A 157 16.09 19.21 -2.37
C GLY A 157 14.79 19.09 -1.57
N ASN A 158 14.86 18.76 -0.28
CA ASN A 158 13.69 18.59 0.60
C ASN A 158 12.72 17.49 0.10
N ARG A 159 13.25 16.45 -0.58
CA ARG A 159 12.45 15.36 -1.15
C ARG A 159 12.17 14.30 -0.11
N LEU A 160 10.88 14.03 0.14
CA LEU A 160 10.40 13.01 1.06
C LEU A 160 10.18 11.69 0.30
N SER A 161 10.94 10.67 0.65
CA SER A 161 10.81 9.30 0.12
C SER A 161 10.24 8.37 1.18
N CYS A 162 9.52 7.34 0.74
CA CYS A 162 8.96 6.29 1.59
C CYS A 162 9.49 4.93 1.14
N GLN A 163 9.97 4.12 2.08
CA GLN A 163 10.31 2.71 1.84
C GLN A 163 9.34 1.82 2.62
N LEU A 164 8.64 0.94 1.92
CA LEU A 164 7.79 -0.10 2.49
C LEU A 164 8.54 -1.44 2.52
N TYR A 165 8.49 -2.16 3.64
CA TYR A 165 8.77 -3.58 3.69
C TYR A 165 7.47 -4.39 3.77
N GLN A 166 7.24 -5.22 2.76
CA GLN A 166 6.10 -6.12 2.65
C GLN A 166 6.58 -7.58 2.71
N ARG A 167 6.22 -8.30 3.80
CA ARG A 167 6.68 -9.67 4.05
C ARG A 167 6.10 -10.69 3.08
N SER A 168 4.90 -10.45 2.59
CA SER A 168 4.12 -11.34 1.72
C SER A 168 3.36 -10.49 0.71
N ALA A 169 3.58 -10.71 -0.57
CA ALA A 169 3.13 -9.82 -1.62
C ALA A 169 2.56 -10.58 -2.82
N ASP A 170 1.22 -10.62 -2.93
CA ASP A 170 0.53 -11.02 -4.15
C ASP A 170 0.85 -10.03 -5.26
N LEU A 171 1.72 -10.44 -6.17
CA LEU A 171 2.24 -9.59 -7.22
C LEU A 171 1.17 -9.12 -8.19
N PHE A 172 0.15 -9.95 -8.45
CA PHE A 172 -0.85 -9.62 -9.46
C PHE A 172 -1.99 -8.75 -8.93
N LEU A 173 -2.61 -9.09 -7.80
CA LEU A 173 -3.73 -8.33 -7.24
C LEU A 173 -3.29 -7.29 -6.21
N GLY A 174 -2.47 -7.67 -5.22
CA GLY A 174 -2.13 -6.83 -4.08
C GLY A 174 -1.10 -5.74 -4.38
N VAL A 175 0.04 -6.10 -4.94
CA VAL A 175 1.17 -5.17 -5.16
C VAL A 175 0.78 -3.90 -5.92
N PRO A 176 -0.03 -3.94 -7.00
CA PRO A 176 -0.47 -2.72 -7.67
C PRO A 176 -1.25 -1.74 -6.77
N PHE A 177 -2.08 -2.26 -5.87
CA PHE A 177 -2.81 -1.46 -4.87
C PHE A 177 -1.84 -0.85 -3.86
N ASN A 178 -0.89 -1.65 -3.35
CA ASN A 178 0.07 -1.22 -2.36
C ASN A 178 1.00 -0.12 -2.92
N ILE A 179 1.46 -0.23 -4.18
CA ILE A 179 2.25 0.82 -4.84
C ILE A 179 1.49 2.14 -4.85
N ALA A 180 0.25 2.14 -5.30
CA ALA A 180 -0.56 3.35 -5.39
C ALA A 180 -0.91 3.92 -4.01
N SER A 181 -1.26 3.06 -3.03
CA SER A 181 -1.59 3.46 -1.67
C SER A 181 -0.43 4.14 -0.96
N TYR A 182 0.77 3.56 -0.99
CA TYR A 182 1.94 4.16 -0.32
C TYR A 182 2.53 5.36 -1.08
N ALA A 183 2.39 5.40 -2.40
CA ALA A 183 2.70 6.61 -3.16
C ALA A 183 1.75 7.75 -2.78
N LEU A 184 0.44 7.49 -2.66
CA LEU A 184 -0.56 8.46 -2.18
C LEU A 184 -0.22 8.93 -0.76
N LEU A 185 0.06 8.02 0.17
CA LEU A 185 0.49 8.35 1.52
C LEU A 185 1.73 9.27 1.52
N THR A 186 2.70 8.98 0.64
CA THR A 186 3.93 9.80 0.52
C THR A 186 3.61 11.23 0.08
N HIS A 187 2.72 11.40 -0.91
CA HIS A 187 2.26 12.73 -1.35
C HIS A 187 1.52 13.48 -0.24
N MET A 188 0.61 12.80 0.46
CA MET A 188 -0.17 13.40 1.57
C MET A 188 0.74 13.85 2.71
N VAL A 189 1.68 13.00 3.13
CA VAL A 189 2.66 13.34 4.19
C VAL A 189 3.56 14.48 3.73
N ALA A 190 4.06 14.45 2.49
CA ALA A 190 4.89 15.54 1.96
C ALA A 190 4.15 16.89 2.01
N GLN A 191 2.88 16.93 1.58
CA GLN A 191 2.06 18.14 1.62
C GLN A 191 1.93 18.71 3.04
N VAL A 192 1.52 17.90 4.01
CA VAL A 192 1.23 18.39 5.38
C VAL A 192 2.49 18.68 6.21
N THR A 193 3.66 18.29 5.72
CA THR A 193 4.95 18.53 6.36
C THR A 193 5.84 19.51 5.59
N GLY A 194 5.37 20.04 4.45
CA GLY A 194 6.07 21.02 3.65
C GLY A 194 7.27 20.46 2.86
N HIS A 195 7.23 19.19 2.53
CA HIS A 195 8.25 18.52 1.71
C HIS A 195 7.77 18.35 0.25
N VAL A 196 8.71 18.02 -0.64
CA VAL A 196 8.44 17.64 -2.02
C VAL A 196 8.40 16.10 -2.12
N PRO A 197 7.43 15.49 -2.78
CA PRO A 197 7.43 14.03 -2.99
C PRO A 197 8.71 13.56 -3.68
N GLY A 198 9.35 12.53 -3.12
CA GLY A 198 10.59 11.95 -3.59
C GLY A 198 10.36 10.62 -4.31
N GLU A 199 10.80 9.51 -3.72
CA GLU A 199 10.60 8.16 -4.26
C GLU A 199 9.68 7.34 -3.37
N PHE A 200 8.92 6.44 -3.97
CA PHE A 200 8.38 5.29 -3.28
C PHE A 200 9.25 4.06 -3.58
N ILE A 201 9.76 3.41 -2.54
CA ILE A 201 10.59 2.22 -2.61
C ILE A 201 9.80 1.05 -2.01
N HIS A 202 9.58 -0.01 -2.78
CA HIS A 202 8.86 -1.19 -2.32
C HIS A 202 9.81 -2.36 -2.20
N THR A 203 10.04 -2.81 -0.98
CA THR A 203 10.89 -3.95 -0.64
C THR A 203 10.02 -5.13 -0.24
N PHE A 204 10.27 -6.28 -0.83
CA PHE A 204 9.50 -7.50 -0.66
C PHE A 204 10.28 -8.57 0.08
N GLY A 205 9.61 -9.29 0.96
CA GLY A 205 10.04 -10.59 1.45
C GLY A 205 9.66 -11.69 0.45
N ASP A 206 8.56 -12.40 0.69
CA ASP A 206 7.99 -13.36 -0.26
C ASP A 206 7.14 -12.63 -1.30
N LEU A 207 7.70 -12.45 -2.50
CA LEU A 207 7.00 -11.88 -3.65
C LEU A 207 6.52 -13.03 -4.52
N HIS A 208 5.19 -13.18 -4.65
CA HIS A 208 4.62 -14.35 -5.29
C HIS A 208 3.50 -14.03 -6.28
N LEU A 209 3.35 -14.92 -7.24
CA LEU A 209 2.28 -14.97 -8.21
C LEU A 209 1.51 -16.27 -8.01
N TYR A 210 0.22 -16.21 -7.72
CA TYR A 210 -0.61 -17.40 -7.64
C TYR A 210 -0.68 -18.13 -8.98
N LEU A 211 -0.68 -19.46 -8.95
CA LEU A 211 -0.66 -20.27 -10.19
C LEU A 211 -1.91 -20.04 -11.08
N ASN A 212 -3.05 -19.71 -10.46
CA ASN A 212 -4.27 -19.32 -11.17
C ASN A 212 -4.25 -17.89 -11.74
N HIS A 213 -3.16 -17.14 -11.56
CA HIS A 213 -2.94 -15.81 -12.14
C HIS A 213 -1.91 -15.79 -13.28
N VAL A 214 -1.30 -16.93 -13.62
CA VAL A 214 -0.20 -17.00 -14.59
C VAL A 214 -0.63 -16.51 -15.98
N ASP A 215 -1.80 -16.91 -16.46
CA ASP A 215 -2.28 -16.48 -17.78
C ASP A 215 -2.63 -14.99 -17.81
N GLN A 216 -3.20 -14.47 -16.73
CA GLN A 216 -3.49 -13.05 -16.55
C GLN A 216 -2.19 -12.21 -16.53
N ALA A 217 -1.16 -12.71 -15.86
CA ALA A 217 0.15 -12.08 -15.81
C ALA A 217 0.81 -12.04 -17.19
N ARG A 218 0.78 -13.15 -17.93
CA ARG A 218 1.26 -13.21 -19.31
C ARG A 218 0.52 -12.24 -20.21
N LEU A 219 -0.82 -12.18 -20.12
CA LEU A 219 -1.63 -11.20 -20.85
C LEU A 219 -1.21 -9.76 -20.50
N GLN A 220 -0.98 -9.47 -19.21
CA GLN A 220 -0.56 -8.12 -18.80
C GLN A 220 0.81 -7.74 -19.37
N LEU A 221 1.75 -8.68 -19.47
CA LEU A 221 3.08 -8.48 -20.06
C LEU A 221 3.05 -8.15 -21.56
N THR A 222 1.99 -8.53 -22.29
CA THR A 222 1.84 -8.13 -23.70
C THR A 222 1.47 -6.66 -23.90
N ARG A 223 1.11 -5.94 -22.80
CA ARG A 223 0.62 -4.57 -22.85
C ARG A 223 1.73 -3.56 -22.57
N ALA A 224 1.88 -2.57 -23.44
CA ALA A 224 2.82 -1.47 -23.21
C ALA A 224 2.28 -0.52 -22.13
N PRO A 225 3.13 -0.08 -21.16
CA PRO A 225 2.76 0.96 -20.23
C PRO A 225 2.46 2.28 -20.97
N ARG A 226 1.41 2.97 -20.53
CA ARG A 226 1.05 4.33 -20.97
C ARG A 226 1.63 5.37 -20.00
N PRO A 227 1.55 6.68 -20.30
CA PRO A 227 1.95 7.73 -19.37
C PRO A 227 1.29 7.57 -18.00
N ARG A 228 2.01 7.94 -16.94
CA ARG A 228 1.47 7.93 -15.58
C ARG A 228 0.44 9.03 -15.44
N PRO A 229 -0.65 8.80 -14.67
CA PRO A 229 -1.62 9.84 -14.33
C PRO A 229 -1.01 10.87 -13.37
N HIS A 230 -1.73 11.97 -13.19
CA HIS A 230 -1.40 13.02 -12.24
C HIS A 230 -2.28 12.89 -10.99
N LEU A 231 -1.65 13.00 -9.82
CA LEU A 231 -2.35 13.06 -8.54
C LEU A 231 -2.54 14.52 -8.13
N HIS A 232 -3.77 14.89 -7.79
CA HIS A 232 -4.09 16.18 -7.19
C HIS A 232 -4.62 15.97 -5.77
N LEU A 233 -4.04 16.69 -4.83
CA LEU A 233 -4.52 16.80 -3.46
C LEU A 233 -5.02 18.21 -3.22
N ASN A 234 -6.12 18.37 -2.48
CA ASN A 234 -6.62 19.67 -2.07
C ASN A 234 -5.55 20.41 -1.25
N PRO A 235 -4.97 21.52 -1.75
CA PRO A 235 -3.87 22.20 -1.09
C PRO A 235 -4.28 22.89 0.22
N ALA A 236 -5.57 23.04 0.49
CA ALA A 236 -6.07 23.62 1.75
C ALA A 236 -5.92 22.64 2.94
N ILE A 237 -5.71 21.34 2.68
CA ILE A 237 -5.55 20.34 3.73
C ILE A 237 -4.13 20.38 4.26
N THR A 238 -3.99 20.74 5.56
CA THR A 238 -2.71 20.86 6.28
C THR A 238 -2.52 19.85 7.40
N ASP A 239 -3.53 18.99 7.62
CA ASP A 239 -3.51 17.90 8.57
C ASP A 239 -3.78 16.56 7.85
N LEU A 240 -2.89 15.58 8.07
CA LEU A 240 -2.96 14.25 7.41
C LEU A 240 -4.28 13.54 7.68
N PHE A 241 -4.84 13.72 8.86
CA PHE A 241 -6.05 13.01 9.30
C PHE A 241 -7.35 13.69 8.88
N SER A 242 -7.24 14.88 8.29
CA SER A 242 -8.39 15.65 7.79
C SER A 242 -8.74 15.37 6.33
N PHE A 243 -7.90 14.65 5.58
CA PHE A 243 -8.19 14.29 4.19
C PHE A 243 -9.48 13.48 4.06
N GLN A 244 -10.29 13.86 3.07
CA GLN A 244 -11.49 13.14 2.64
C GLN A 244 -11.29 12.63 1.22
N PHE A 245 -12.15 11.71 0.78
CA PHE A 245 -12.10 11.18 -0.59
C PHE A 245 -12.21 12.29 -1.65
N SER A 246 -13.01 13.32 -1.41
CA SER A 246 -13.18 14.48 -2.30
C SER A 246 -11.96 15.37 -2.44
N ASP A 247 -10.98 15.26 -1.53
CA ASP A 247 -9.73 16.04 -1.56
C ASP A 247 -8.66 15.40 -2.46
N ILE A 248 -8.95 14.23 -3.03
CA ILE A 248 -8.00 13.42 -3.79
C ILE A 248 -8.57 13.15 -5.17
N SER A 249 -7.89 13.59 -6.22
CA SER A 249 -8.27 13.27 -7.60
C SER A 249 -7.08 12.75 -8.40
N ILE A 250 -7.37 11.84 -9.34
CA ILE A 250 -6.39 11.26 -10.25
C ILE A 250 -6.81 11.62 -11.67
N GLU A 251 -6.01 12.42 -12.34
CA GLU A 251 -6.28 12.93 -13.67
C GLU A 251 -5.46 12.20 -14.74
N ASN A 252 -6.00 12.16 -15.96
CA ASN A 252 -5.34 11.53 -17.11
C ASN A 252 -5.02 10.04 -16.92
N TYR A 253 -5.84 9.34 -16.12
CA TYR A 253 -5.71 7.89 -15.97
C TYR A 253 -6.35 7.17 -17.15
N ASP A 254 -5.52 6.74 -18.10
CA ASP A 254 -5.90 6.00 -19.31
C ASP A 254 -5.31 4.58 -19.29
N PRO A 255 -5.90 3.65 -18.51
CA PRO A 255 -5.41 2.28 -18.44
C PRO A 255 -5.97 1.40 -19.56
N ALA A 256 -5.24 0.34 -19.88
CA ALA A 256 -5.82 -0.80 -20.60
C ALA A 256 -6.96 -1.44 -19.76
N PRO A 257 -7.88 -2.19 -20.37
CA PRO A 257 -8.97 -2.84 -19.66
C PRO A 257 -8.51 -3.66 -18.46
N ALA A 258 -9.37 -3.76 -17.43
CA ALA A 258 -9.11 -4.61 -16.26
C ALA A 258 -8.86 -6.07 -16.69
N ILE A 259 -8.01 -6.76 -15.94
CA ILE A 259 -7.81 -8.19 -16.07
C ILE A 259 -8.34 -8.81 -14.77
N LYS A 260 -9.43 -9.57 -14.87
CA LYS A 260 -10.03 -10.26 -13.73
C LYS A 260 -9.17 -11.47 -13.34
N ALA A 261 -9.02 -11.68 -12.04
CA ALA A 261 -8.38 -12.86 -11.47
C ALA A 261 -9.13 -13.28 -10.19
N PRO A 262 -9.17 -14.58 -9.85
CA PRO A 262 -9.78 -15.04 -8.60
C PRO A 262 -8.93 -14.62 -7.40
N ILE A 263 -9.57 -14.32 -6.27
CA ILE A 263 -8.87 -14.07 -5.01
C ILE A 263 -8.53 -15.44 -4.38
N ALA A 264 -7.30 -15.58 -3.90
CA ALA A 264 -6.88 -16.76 -3.14
C ALA A 264 -7.04 -16.45 -1.63
N VAL A 265 -7.93 -17.19 -0.96
CA VAL A 265 -8.31 -17.01 0.47
C VAL A 265 -7.97 -18.23 1.30
#